data_c247873e7601cdb3f5ae17cea942e955
#
_entry.id   c247873e7601cdb3f5ae17cea942e955
#
_cell.length_a   1.000
_cell.length_b   1.000
_cell.length_c   1.000
_cell.angle_alpha   90.00
_cell.angle_beta   90.00
_cell.angle_gamma   90.00
#
_symmetry.space_group_name_H-M   'P 1'
#
loop_
_entity.id
_entity.type
_entity.pdbx_description
1 polymer ?
#
loop_
_entity_poly.entity_id
_entity_poly.type
_entity_poly.pdbx_seq_one_letter_code
_entity_poly.pdbx_strand_id
1 'polypeptide(L)'
;MIIRNFELRDLDEVIRMENENFPDPWPRESFLYDKDNEVASFKVLEKDDKVIGYYILYYMFENADIGNICIDKEYQGNGLGEYLFKDLLINCIKNEIEFVHLEVRVDNEKAYNLYSKMCFEKTRIRKGYYNGVDAIEMVKGLIGLNEEDFSN
;
A
#
# COMPACT_ATOMS: atom_id res chain seq x y z
N MET A 1 -7.72 -16.38 5.66
CA MET A 1 -6.89 -15.41 4.91
C MET A 1 -5.51 -15.33 5.52
N ILE A 2 -4.51 -15.18 4.68
CA ILE A 2 -3.13 -14.95 5.12
C ILE A 2 -2.51 -13.80 4.33
N ILE A 3 -1.60 -13.08 4.99
CA ILE A 3 -0.75 -12.08 4.36
C ILE A 3 0.66 -12.66 4.38
N ARG A 4 1.27 -12.77 3.21
CA ARG A 4 2.58 -13.38 3.04
C ARG A 4 3.43 -12.62 2.03
N ASN A 5 4.71 -12.95 1.96
CA ASN A 5 5.58 -12.35 0.95
C ASN A 5 5.11 -12.71 -0.46
N PHE A 6 5.23 -11.74 -1.36
CA PHE A 6 5.01 -11.94 -2.78
C PHE A 6 5.98 -13.02 -3.30
N GLU A 7 5.46 -13.88 -4.17
CA GLU A 7 6.25 -14.88 -4.89
C GLU A 7 6.03 -14.70 -6.39
N LEU A 8 6.96 -15.18 -7.19
CA LEU A 8 6.90 -15.02 -8.65
C LEU A 8 5.59 -15.57 -9.24
N ARG A 9 5.04 -16.62 -8.67
CA ARG A 9 3.76 -17.20 -9.11
C ARG A 9 2.56 -16.25 -8.96
N ASP A 10 2.71 -15.19 -8.16
CA ASP A 10 1.65 -14.20 -7.92
C ASP A 10 1.65 -13.06 -8.93
N LEU A 11 2.68 -12.97 -9.78
CA LEU A 11 2.92 -11.80 -10.62
C LEU A 11 1.76 -11.49 -11.57
N ASP A 12 1.20 -12.49 -12.24
CA ASP A 12 0.14 -12.26 -13.21
C ASP A 12 -1.13 -11.70 -12.55
N GLU A 13 -1.48 -12.20 -11.36
CA GLU A 13 -2.63 -11.70 -10.61
C GLU A 13 -2.40 -10.28 -10.10
N VAL A 14 -1.20 -9.98 -9.61
CA VAL A 14 -0.85 -8.63 -9.16
C VAL A 14 -0.93 -7.64 -10.32
N ILE A 15 -0.38 -7.98 -11.49
CA ILE A 15 -0.44 -7.14 -12.68
C ILE A 15 -1.89 -6.92 -13.11
N ARG A 16 -2.72 -7.97 -13.10
CA ARG A 16 -4.14 -7.85 -13.43
C ARG A 16 -4.83 -6.86 -12.51
N MET A 17 -4.65 -6.99 -11.19
CA MET A 17 -5.24 -6.07 -10.21
C MET A 17 -4.76 -4.64 -10.40
N GLU A 18 -3.47 -4.46 -10.67
CA GLU A 18 -2.89 -3.14 -10.91
C GLU A 18 -3.55 -2.48 -12.11
N ASN A 19 -3.65 -3.20 -13.23
CA ASN A 19 -4.23 -2.67 -14.46
C ASN A 19 -5.73 -2.36 -14.31
N GLU A 20 -6.46 -3.15 -13.53
CA GLU A 20 -7.90 -2.93 -13.32
C GLU A 20 -8.20 -1.78 -12.37
N ASN A 21 -7.29 -1.45 -11.45
CA ASN A 21 -7.55 -0.50 -10.38
C ASN A 21 -6.91 0.87 -10.58
N PHE A 22 -5.86 0.99 -11.39
CA PHE A 22 -5.12 2.24 -11.53
C PHE A 22 -5.05 2.72 -12.98
N PRO A 23 -5.30 4.03 -13.23
CA PRO A 23 -5.19 4.61 -14.58
C PRO A 23 -3.77 4.59 -15.12
N ASP A 24 -2.77 4.68 -14.22
CA ASP A 24 -1.34 4.69 -14.54
C ASP A 24 -0.67 3.47 -13.90
N PRO A 25 -0.96 2.24 -14.39
CA PRO A 25 -0.45 1.04 -13.75
C PRO A 25 1.06 0.91 -13.87
N TRP A 26 1.67 0.35 -12.83
CA TRP A 26 3.10 0.06 -12.84
C TRP A 26 3.40 -1.04 -13.85
N PRO A 27 4.53 -0.94 -14.57
CA PRO A 27 4.93 -1.98 -15.51
C PRO A 27 5.41 -3.24 -14.78
N ARG A 28 5.38 -4.35 -15.50
CA ARG A 28 5.81 -5.67 -15.01
C ARG A 28 7.20 -5.62 -14.35
N GLU A 29 8.11 -4.89 -14.95
CA GLU A 29 9.51 -4.78 -14.50
C GLU A 29 9.62 -4.19 -13.09
N SER A 30 8.73 -3.29 -12.71
CA SER A 30 8.72 -2.69 -11.38
C SER A 30 8.44 -3.74 -10.30
N PHE A 31 7.47 -4.61 -10.55
CA PHE A 31 7.14 -5.69 -9.61
C PHE A 31 8.27 -6.72 -9.51
N LEU A 32 8.89 -7.05 -10.63
CA LEU A 32 10.04 -7.98 -10.64
C LEU A 32 11.22 -7.41 -9.89
N TYR A 33 11.48 -6.11 -10.05
CA TYR A 33 12.55 -5.43 -9.32
C TYR A 33 12.27 -5.47 -7.81
N ASP A 34 11.05 -5.14 -7.39
CA ASP A 34 10.70 -5.05 -5.98
C ASP A 34 10.65 -6.41 -5.27
N LYS A 35 10.44 -7.48 -6.01
CA LYS A 35 10.48 -8.84 -5.48
C LYS A 35 11.79 -9.13 -4.75
N ASP A 36 12.91 -8.66 -5.28
CA ASP A 36 14.25 -8.90 -4.76
C ASP A 36 14.89 -7.67 -4.12
N ASN A 37 14.13 -6.60 -3.97
CA ASN A 37 14.62 -5.34 -3.39
C ASN A 37 14.67 -5.45 -1.87
N GLU A 38 15.89 -5.42 -1.31
CA GLU A 38 16.13 -5.58 0.12
C GLU A 38 15.48 -4.49 0.98
N VAL A 39 15.23 -3.29 0.42
CA VAL A 39 14.59 -2.20 1.14
C VAL A 39 13.09 -2.13 0.88
N ALA A 40 12.52 -3.13 0.23
CA ALA A 40 11.09 -3.21 -0.01
C ALA A 40 10.45 -4.35 0.79
N SER A 41 9.20 -4.13 1.19
CA SER A 41 8.34 -5.18 1.72
C SER A 41 7.17 -5.32 0.75
N PHE A 42 7.14 -6.43 0.03
CA PHE A 42 6.12 -6.71 -0.97
C PHE A 42 5.28 -7.90 -0.47
N LYS A 43 4.03 -7.61 -0.06
CA LYS A 43 3.13 -8.60 0.54
C LYS A 43 1.89 -8.80 -0.31
N VAL A 44 1.35 -10.01 -0.26
CA VAL A 44 0.09 -10.35 -0.90
C VAL A 44 -0.90 -10.86 0.15
N LEU A 45 -2.18 -10.56 -0.07
CA LEU A 45 -3.30 -11.09 0.72
C LEU A 45 -3.89 -12.27 -0.05
N GLU A 46 -3.92 -13.44 0.58
CA GLU A 46 -4.42 -14.66 -0.02
C GLU A 46 -5.65 -15.16 0.73
N LYS A 47 -6.68 -15.50 -0.01
CA LYS A 47 -7.91 -16.09 0.51
C LYS A 47 -8.31 -17.25 -0.39
N ASP A 48 -8.55 -18.44 0.21
CA ASP A 48 -8.94 -19.65 -0.53
C ASP A 48 -8.02 -19.93 -1.71
N ASP A 49 -6.71 -19.87 -1.46
CA ASP A 49 -5.62 -20.11 -2.43
C ASP A 49 -5.61 -19.12 -3.60
N LYS A 50 -6.26 -17.96 -3.45
CA LYS A 50 -6.28 -16.91 -4.46
C LYS A 50 -5.73 -15.61 -3.89
N VAL A 51 -4.83 -14.96 -4.64
CA VAL A 51 -4.33 -13.62 -4.30
C VAL A 51 -5.43 -12.60 -4.61
N ILE A 52 -5.85 -11.85 -3.59
CA ILE A 52 -6.93 -10.86 -3.70
C ILE A 52 -6.50 -9.45 -3.31
N GLY A 53 -5.25 -9.25 -2.96
CA GLY A 53 -4.72 -7.93 -2.64
C GLY A 53 -3.21 -7.96 -2.50
N TYR A 54 -2.61 -6.79 -2.46
CA TYR A 54 -1.17 -6.66 -2.26
C TYR A 54 -0.82 -5.27 -1.77
N TYR A 55 0.38 -5.12 -1.17
CA TYR A 55 0.99 -3.82 -0.92
C TYR A 55 2.49 -3.88 -1.12
N ILE A 56 3.08 -2.72 -1.39
CA ILE A 56 4.53 -2.55 -1.50
C ILE A 56 4.92 -1.34 -0.64
N LEU A 57 5.91 -1.56 0.24
CA LEU A 57 6.51 -0.52 1.08
C LEU A 57 7.98 -0.40 0.76
N TYR A 58 8.50 0.81 0.83
CA TYR A 58 9.94 1.06 0.73
C TYR A 58 10.44 1.68 2.03
N TYR A 59 11.50 1.12 2.58
CA TYR A 59 12.10 1.61 3.83
C TYR A 59 13.30 2.50 3.55
N MET A 60 13.37 3.64 4.24
CA MET A 60 14.51 4.55 4.22
C MET A 60 14.72 5.10 5.64
N PHE A 61 15.64 4.50 6.39
CA PHE A 61 15.91 4.86 7.78
C PHE A 61 14.62 4.83 8.61
N GLU A 62 14.25 5.94 9.26
CA GLU A 62 13.02 6.05 10.05
C GLU A 62 11.75 6.28 9.22
N ASN A 63 11.87 6.38 7.92
CA ASN A 63 10.74 6.63 7.01
C ASN A 63 10.38 5.40 6.19
N ALA A 64 9.10 5.26 5.86
CA ALA A 64 8.63 4.30 4.88
C ALA A 64 7.70 5.00 3.89
N ASP A 65 7.82 4.62 2.62
CA ASP A 65 6.93 5.11 1.56
C ASP A 65 6.04 3.97 1.10
N ILE A 66 4.74 4.22 1.04
CA ILE A 66 3.82 3.26 0.44
C ILE A 66 3.91 3.43 -1.07
N GLY A 67 4.43 2.40 -1.75
CA GLY A 67 4.48 2.41 -3.20
C GLY A 67 3.10 2.18 -3.79
N ASN A 68 2.42 1.14 -3.30
CA ASN A 68 1.07 0.82 -3.74
C ASN A 68 0.36 -0.07 -2.72
N ILE A 69 -0.97 -0.01 -2.72
CA ILE A 69 -1.83 -0.92 -1.96
C ILE A 69 -3.12 -1.10 -2.75
N CYS A 70 -3.58 -2.33 -2.88
CA CYS A 70 -4.69 -2.67 -3.76
C CYS A 70 -5.46 -3.89 -3.26
N ILE A 71 -6.78 -3.84 -3.41
CA ILE A 71 -7.68 -5.00 -3.22
C ILE A 71 -8.36 -5.26 -4.56
N ASP A 72 -8.45 -6.52 -4.94
CA ASP A 72 -9.17 -6.97 -6.14
C ASP A 72 -10.60 -6.41 -6.10
N LYS A 73 -11.05 -5.87 -7.22
CA LYS A 73 -12.38 -5.24 -7.34
C LYS A 73 -13.52 -6.12 -6.83
N GLU A 74 -13.44 -7.42 -7.06
CA GLU A 74 -14.47 -8.36 -6.61
C GLU A 74 -14.56 -8.48 -5.10
N TYR A 75 -13.52 -8.09 -4.39
CA TYR A 75 -13.41 -8.23 -2.93
C TYR A 75 -13.46 -6.89 -2.20
N GLN A 76 -13.63 -5.79 -2.90
CA GLN A 76 -13.74 -4.45 -2.28
C GLN A 76 -15.07 -4.28 -1.55
N GLY A 77 -15.11 -3.35 -0.60
CA GLY A 77 -16.30 -3.06 0.19
C GLY A 77 -16.52 -3.99 1.38
N ASN A 78 -15.55 -4.83 1.72
CA ASN A 78 -15.64 -5.80 2.82
C ASN A 78 -14.62 -5.54 3.95
N GLY A 79 -14.01 -4.34 3.99
CA GLY A 79 -13.03 -4.00 5.01
C GLY A 79 -11.65 -4.60 4.79
N LEU A 80 -11.39 -5.25 3.66
CA LEU A 80 -10.09 -5.88 3.38
C LEU A 80 -8.98 -4.89 3.13
N GLY A 81 -9.29 -3.72 2.57
CA GLY A 81 -8.30 -2.65 2.42
C GLY A 81 -7.77 -2.20 3.77
N GLU A 82 -8.63 -1.98 4.73
CA GLU A 82 -8.25 -1.64 6.11
C GLU A 82 -7.48 -2.78 6.77
N TYR A 83 -7.90 -4.00 6.57
CA TYR A 83 -7.23 -5.19 7.10
C TYR A 83 -5.78 -5.27 6.60
N LEU A 84 -5.60 -5.12 5.30
CA LEU A 84 -4.27 -5.15 4.66
C LEU A 84 -3.43 -3.95 5.13
N PHE A 85 -4.05 -2.78 5.26
CA PHE A 85 -3.37 -1.57 5.69
C PHE A 85 -2.86 -1.68 7.12
N LYS A 86 -3.62 -2.31 8.02
CA LYS A 86 -3.18 -2.55 9.40
C LYS A 86 -1.94 -3.43 9.44
N ASP A 87 -1.87 -4.45 8.60
CA ASP A 87 -0.68 -5.29 8.48
C ASP A 87 0.53 -4.46 8.02
N LEU A 88 0.32 -3.57 7.06
CA LEU A 88 1.36 -2.66 6.57
C LEU A 88 1.91 -1.80 7.71
N LEU A 89 1.04 -1.23 8.55
CA LEU A 89 1.45 -0.41 9.67
C LEU A 89 2.18 -1.22 10.75
N ILE A 90 1.73 -2.43 11.01
CA ILE A 90 2.42 -3.36 11.93
C ILE A 90 3.83 -3.64 11.41
N ASN A 91 3.99 -3.88 10.12
CA ASN A 91 5.30 -4.07 9.50
C ASN A 91 6.21 -2.85 9.69
N CYS A 92 5.64 -1.66 9.54
CA CYS A 92 6.40 -0.42 9.76
C CYS A 92 6.88 -0.34 11.22
N ILE A 93 6.02 -0.65 12.17
CA ILE A 93 6.38 -0.62 13.60
C ILE A 93 7.48 -1.65 13.90
N LYS A 94 7.37 -2.86 13.38
CA LYS A 94 8.39 -3.90 13.54
C LYS A 94 9.75 -3.49 13.00
N ASN A 95 9.78 -2.62 12.00
CA ASN A 95 11.01 -2.11 11.38
C ASN A 95 11.41 -0.75 11.91
N GLU A 96 10.85 -0.34 13.05
CA GLU A 96 11.19 0.91 13.75
C GLU A 96 10.98 2.16 12.91
N ILE A 97 9.98 2.15 12.05
CA ILE A 97 9.60 3.30 11.22
C ILE A 97 8.86 4.30 12.08
N GLU A 98 9.23 5.57 11.95
CA GLU A 98 8.62 6.69 12.67
C GLU A 98 7.57 7.42 11.84
N PHE A 99 7.75 7.49 10.50
CA PHE A 99 6.84 8.20 9.60
C PHE A 99 6.56 7.37 8.35
N VAL A 100 5.28 7.28 8.01
CA VAL A 100 4.82 6.59 6.78
C VAL A 100 4.23 7.62 5.83
N HIS A 101 4.71 7.60 4.60
CA HIS A 101 4.34 8.56 3.55
C HIS A 101 3.62 7.87 2.40
N LEU A 102 2.74 8.61 1.74
CA LEU A 102 2.08 8.15 0.52
C LEU A 102 1.71 9.33 -0.37
N GLU A 103 1.48 9.06 -1.65
CA GLU A 103 0.80 9.97 -2.57
C GLU A 103 -0.48 9.32 -3.07
N VAL A 104 -1.54 10.11 -3.22
CA VAL A 104 -2.81 9.65 -3.76
C VAL A 104 -3.32 10.66 -4.79
N ARG A 105 -3.87 10.17 -5.91
CA ARG A 105 -4.47 11.05 -6.93
C ARG A 105 -5.60 11.85 -6.30
N VAL A 106 -5.68 13.15 -6.64
CA VAL A 106 -6.76 14.03 -6.11
C VAL A 106 -8.15 13.52 -6.47
N ASP A 107 -8.28 12.77 -7.57
CA ASP A 107 -9.56 12.22 -8.02
C ASP A 107 -9.87 10.84 -7.43
N ASN A 108 -9.00 10.29 -6.60
CA ASN A 108 -9.23 9.01 -5.93
C ASN A 108 -9.78 9.24 -4.51
N GLU A 109 -11.05 9.65 -4.44
CA GLU A 109 -11.70 9.96 -3.15
C GLU A 109 -11.77 8.75 -2.22
N LYS A 110 -12.00 7.56 -2.77
CA LYS A 110 -12.12 6.33 -1.98
C LYS A 110 -10.82 6.03 -1.23
N ALA A 111 -9.68 6.13 -1.91
CA ALA A 111 -8.37 5.91 -1.30
C ALA A 111 -8.06 7.02 -0.28
N TYR A 112 -8.31 8.28 -0.65
CA TYR A 112 -8.10 9.40 0.26
C TYR A 112 -8.89 9.23 1.56
N ASN A 113 -10.15 8.80 1.46
CA ASN A 113 -10.99 8.60 2.64
C ASN A 113 -10.48 7.46 3.51
N LEU A 114 -9.98 6.37 2.91
CA LEU A 114 -9.37 5.28 3.66
C LEU A 114 -8.13 5.77 4.43
N TYR A 115 -7.25 6.51 3.77
CA TYR A 115 -6.03 7.00 4.39
C TYR A 115 -6.34 7.99 5.52
N SER A 116 -7.33 8.86 5.31
CA SER A 116 -7.79 9.80 6.35
C SER A 116 -8.36 9.05 7.55
N LYS A 117 -9.13 7.99 7.32
CA LYS A 117 -9.65 7.11 8.38
C LYS A 117 -8.53 6.43 9.15
N MET A 118 -7.44 6.09 8.48
CA MET A 118 -6.24 5.50 9.10
C MET A 118 -5.34 6.56 9.73
N CYS A 119 -5.84 7.78 9.88
CA CYS A 119 -5.16 8.91 10.54
C CYS A 119 -3.92 9.43 9.79
N PHE A 120 -3.91 9.32 8.47
CA PHE A 120 -2.94 10.04 7.64
C PHE A 120 -3.40 11.49 7.49
N GLU A 121 -2.45 12.42 7.51
CA GLU A 121 -2.70 13.84 7.35
C GLU A 121 -2.14 14.34 6.04
N LYS A 122 -2.90 15.20 5.36
CA LYS A 122 -2.45 15.87 4.14
C LYS A 122 -1.33 16.85 4.47
N THR A 123 -0.23 16.79 3.73
CA THR A 123 0.90 17.72 3.89
C THR A 123 0.98 18.72 2.76
N ARG A 124 0.78 18.29 1.52
CA ARG A 124 0.82 19.21 0.35
C ARG A 124 0.18 18.56 -0.88
N ILE A 125 0.03 19.37 -1.94
CA ILE A 125 -0.38 18.90 -3.26
C ILE A 125 0.84 18.95 -4.18
N ARG A 126 1.11 17.85 -4.88
CA ARG A 126 2.15 17.76 -5.90
C ARG A 126 1.48 17.93 -7.27
N LYS A 127 1.70 19.09 -7.88
CA LYS A 127 1.07 19.44 -9.17
C LYS A 127 1.54 18.53 -10.29
N GLY A 128 0.57 17.95 -11.03
CA GLY A 128 0.83 17.15 -12.22
C GLY A 128 1.61 15.87 -12.01
N TYR A 129 1.70 15.38 -10.78
CA TYR A 129 2.51 14.21 -10.40
C TYR A 129 2.12 12.94 -11.16
N TYR A 130 0.82 12.73 -11.39
CA TYR A 130 0.29 11.57 -12.12
C TYR A 130 -0.09 11.98 -13.54
N ASN A 131 0.90 12.16 -14.43
CA ASN A 131 0.68 12.50 -15.84
C ASN A 131 -0.33 13.65 -16.03
N GLY A 132 -0.12 14.75 -15.28
CA GLY A 132 -0.96 15.94 -15.36
C GLY A 132 -2.06 16.01 -14.30
N VAL A 133 -2.31 14.92 -13.57
CA VAL A 133 -3.26 14.92 -12.45
C VAL A 133 -2.48 15.15 -11.15
N ASP A 134 -2.99 16.02 -10.29
CA ASP A 134 -2.35 16.35 -9.02
C ASP A 134 -2.40 15.16 -8.05
N ALA A 135 -1.40 15.10 -7.19
CA ALA A 135 -1.35 14.15 -6.08
C ALA A 135 -1.46 14.87 -4.75
N ILE A 136 -2.13 14.24 -3.80
CA ILE A 136 -2.12 14.64 -2.39
C ILE A 136 -1.05 13.82 -1.69
N GLU A 137 -0.09 14.51 -1.08
CA GLU A 137 0.93 13.86 -0.25
C GLU A 137 0.41 13.79 1.18
N MET A 138 0.49 12.60 1.78
CA MET A 138 0.00 12.36 3.13
C MET A 138 1.05 11.68 3.98
N VAL A 139 0.99 11.90 5.29
CA VAL A 139 1.93 11.32 6.25
C VAL A 139 1.20 10.86 7.51
N LYS A 140 1.69 9.78 8.10
CA LYS A 140 1.26 9.31 9.43
C LYS A 140 2.48 9.10 10.31
N GLY A 141 2.47 9.70 11.51
CA GLY A 141 3.47 9.43 12.54
C GLY A 141 3.12 8.18 13.33
N LEU A 142 4.13 7.37 13.63
CA LEU A 142 3.98 6.13 14.40
C LEU A 142 4.61 6.20 15.80
N ILE A 143 5.25 7.31 16.15
CA ILE A 143 5.89 7.47 17.44
C ILE A 143 4.85 7.34 18.57
N GLY A 144 5.13 6.47 19.53
CA GLY A 144 4.19 6.21 20.64
C GLY A 144 3.14 5.16 20.34
N LEU A 145 3.07 4.67 19.11
CA LEU A 145 2.14 3.59 18.73
C LEU A 145 2.85 2.23 18.77
N ASN A 146 2.09 1.17 18.99
CA ASN A 146 2.62 -0.18 19.00
C ASN A 146 1.74 -1.11 18.14
N GLU A 147 2.16 -2.37 17.99
CA GLU A 147 1.45 -3.32 17.13
C GLU A 147 0.02 -3.58 17.59
N GLU A 148 -0.25 -3.49 18.90
CA GLU A 148 -1.58 -3.72 19.45
C GLU A 148 -2.58 -2.66 18.99
N ASP A 149 -2.12 -1.45 18.67
CA ASP A 149 -2.99 -0.39 18.18
C ASP A 149 -3.63 -0.75 16.82
N PHE A 150 -3.05 -1.70 16.10
CA PHE A 150 -3.51 -2.14 14.78
C PHE A 150 -3.94 -3.59 14.74
N SER A 151 -3.95 -4.27 15.87
CA SER A 151 -4.43 -5.66 15.98
C SER A 151 -5.96 -5.69 15.97
N ASN A 152 -6.50 -6.75 15.40
CA ASN A 152 -7.95 -6.97 15.40
C ASN A 152 -8.38 -7.92 16.51
#